data_4cb91900d16018e427741c984528b463
#
_entry.id   4cb91900d16018e427741c984528b463
#
_cell.length_a   1.000
_cell.length_b   1.000
_cell.length_c   1.000
_cell.angle_alpha   90.00
_cell.angle_beta   90.00
_cell.angle_gamma   90.00
#
_symmetry.space_group_name_H-M   'P 1'
#
loop_
_entity.id
_entity.type
_entity.pdbx_description
1 polymer ?
#
loop_
_entity_poly.entity_id
_entity_poly.type
_entity_poly.pdbx_seq_one_letter_code
_entity_poly.pdbx_strand_id
1 'polypeptide(L)'
;MTLAKIVFASMTGNTEEIADIVADKFRDLGVEVDVDECTTVDAEDFLEADIAVVATYTYGDGELPDEIVDFYEDLAGLDLNGKIYGVVGSGDTFYDEFCKAVDDFDRCFAATGAEKGSECVKVDLSVEDEDIEKLEAFAEELVAKAN
;
A
#
# COMPACT_ATOMS: atom_id res chain seq x y z
N MET A 1 -16.32 -13.51 3.41
CA MET A 1 -16.15 -12.08 3.69
C MET A 1 -14.81 -11.62 3.17
N THR A 2 -14.77 -10.46 2.53
CA THR A 2 -13.51 -9.92 1.98
C THR A 2 -12.63 -9.37 3.10
N LEU A 3 -11.38 -9.78 3.12
CA LEU A 3 -10.39 -9.28 4.08
C LEU A 3 -9.31 -8.50 3.34
N ALA A 4 -9.07 -7.26 3.76
CA ALA A 4 -7.98 -6.44 3.28
C ALA A 4 -6.92 -6.32 4.37
N LYS A 5 -5.66 -6.36 3.98
CA LYS A 5 -4.54 -6.10 4.90
C LYS A 5 -3.71 -4.96 4.35
N ILE A 6 -3.46 -3.98 5.20
CA ILE A 6 -2.64 -2.82 4.86
C ILE A 6 -1.40 -2.85 5.74
N VAL A 7 -0.23 -2.84 5.11
CA VAL A 7 1.05 -2.78 5.81
C VAL A 7 1.70 -1.45 5.45
N PHE A 8 2.14 -0.70 6.45
CA PHE A 8 2.69 0.62 6.22
C PHE A 8 4.05 0.82 6.87
N ALA A 9 4.83 1.74 6.29
CA ALA A 9 6.06 2.27 6.87
C ALA A 9 5.88 3.79 6.95
N SER A 10 6.07 4.37 8.12
CA SER A 10 5.89 5.81 8.31
C SER A 10 6.94 6.36 9.27
N MET A 11 7.60 7.46 8.85
CA MET A 11 8.56 8.16 9.71
C MET A 11 7.91 9.36 10.40
N THR A 12 7.09 10.12 9.66
CA THR A 12 6.52 11.39 10.13
C THR A 12 5.03 11.32 10.41
N GLY A 13 4.40 10.17 10.18
CA GLY A 13 2.96 9.99 10.32
C GLY A 13 2.16 10.23 9.04
N ASN A 14 2.77 10.77 8.00
CA ASN A 14 2.06 11.03 6.74
C ASN A 14 1.56 9.74 6.08
N THR A 15 2.40 8.73 6.02
CA THR A 15 2.04 7.45 5.41
C THR A 15 1.02 6.70 6.27
N GLU A 16 1.12 6.81 7.59
CA GLU A 16 0.15 6.21 8.48
C GLU A 16 -1.23 6.83 8.28
N GLU A 17 -1.29 8.16 8.09
CA GLU A 17 -2.55 8.84 7.78
C GLU A 17 -3.15 8.34 6.46
N ILE A 18 -2.30 8.14 5.45
CA ILE A 18 -2.74 7.58 4.16
C ILE A 18 -3.34 6.19 4.37
N ALA A 19 -2.66 5.34 5.13
CA ALA A 19 -3.14 3.99 5.43
C ALA A 19 -4.49 4.02 6.16
N ASP A 20 -4.63 4.93 7.11
CA ASP A 20 -5.87 5.07 7.88
C ASP A 20 -7.04 5.51 7.00
N ILE A 21 -6.81 6.42 6.06
CA ILE A 21 -7.85 6.88 5.14
C ILE A 21 -8.35 5.72 4.27
N VAL A 22 -7.42 4.93 3.75
CA VAL A 22 -7.77 3.75 2.93
C VAL A 22 -8.53 2.73 3.78
N ALA A 23 -8.07 2.49 5.01
CA ALA A 23 -8.72 1.54 5.92
C ALA A 23 -10.13 1.97 6.26
N ASP A 24 -10.35 3.25 6.56
CA ASP A 24 -11.68 3.76 6.88
C ASP A 24 -12.63 3.57 5.70
N LYS A 25 -12.14 3.80 4.49
CA LYS A 25 -12.97 3.59 3.30
C LYS A 25 -13.32 2.12 3.10
N PHE A 26 -12.37 1.22 3.34
CA PHE A 26 -12.67 -0.22 3.30
C PHE A 26 -13.79 -0.58 4.30
N ARG A 27 -13.72 -0.03 5.51
CA ARG A 27 -14.76 -0.28 6.53
C ARG A 27 -16.12 0.24 6.07
N ASP A 28 -16.14 1.42 5.46
CA ASP A 28 -17.38 1.99 4.91
C ASP A 28 -17.98 1.10 3.81
N LEU A 29 -17.14 0.37 3.09
CA LEU A 29 -17.58 -0.53 2.02
C LEU A 29 -17.90 -1.95 2.53
N GLY A 30 -17.85 -2.15 3.85
CA GLY A 30 -18.19 -3.45 4.45
C GLY A 30 -17.06 -4.47 4.41
N VAL A 31 -15.83 -4.04 4.15
CA VAL A 31 -14.67 -4.92 4.08
C VAL A 31 -13.97 -4.95 5.43
N GLU A 32 -13.62 -6.15 5.90
CA GLU A 32 -12.80 -6.29 7.10
C GLU A 32 -11.37 -5.89 6.75
N VAL A 33 -10.73 -5.09 7.61
CA VAL A 33 -9.38 -4.59 7.32
C VAL A 33 -8.50 -4.65 8.56
N ASP A 34 -7.26 -5.11 8.37
CA ASP A 34 -6.20 -5.04 9.37
C ASP A 34 -5.17 -4.04 8.89
N VAL A 35 -4.72 -3.15 9.77
CA VAL A 35 -3.70 -2.14 9.48
C VAL A 35 -2.55 -2.36 10.44
N ASP A 36 -1.36 -2.63 9.93
CA ASP A 36 -0.19 -2.96 10.74
C ASP A 36 1.05 -2.26 10.20
N GLU A 37 1.96 -1.91 11.12
CA GLU A 37 3.25 -1.36 10.74
C GLU A 37 4.15 -2.51 10.28
N CYS A 38 4.99 -2.24 9.27
CA CYS A 38 5.77 -3.27 8.59
C CYS A 38 6.73 -4.05 9.49
N THR A 39 7.13 -3.49 10.63
CA THR A 39 8.04 -4.18 11.56
C THR A 39 7.32 -5.13 12.49
N THR A 40 5.99 -5.12 12.52
CA THR A 40 5.18 -5.95 13.42
C THR A 40 4.52 -7.14 12.74
N VAL A 41 4.65 -7.27 11.42
CA VAL A 41 4.03 -8.34 10.64
C VAL A 41 5.01 -8.92 9.64
N ASP A 42 4.65 -10.08 9.10
CA ASP A 42 5.42 -10.73 8.05
C ASP A 42 4.70 -10.59 6.71
N ALA A 43 5.45 -10.61 5.61
CA ALA A 43 4.85 -10.54 4.28
C ALA A 43 3.91 -11.72 4.01
N GLU A 44 4.19 -12.88 4.59
CA GLU A 44 3.34 -14.07 4.46
C GLU A 44 1.92 -13.85 4.97
N ASP A 45 1.69 -12.85 5.82
CA ASP A 45 0.35 -12.52 6.30
C ASP A 45 -0.59 -12.12 5.15
N PHE A 46 -0.04 -11.64 4.03
CA PHE A 46 -0.84 -11.34 2.84
C PHE A 46 -1.49 -12.58 2.22
N LEU A 47 -0.96 -13.77 2.51
CA LEU A 47 -1.57 -15.01 1.99
C LEU A 47 -2.98 -15.23 2.54
N GLU A 48 -3.30 -14.64 3.68
CA GLU A 48 -4.61 -14.74 4.31
C GLU A 48 -5.60 -13.69 3.81
N ALA A 49 -5.13 -12.68 3.08
CA ALA A 49 -5.95 -11.56 2.63
C ALA A 49 -6.45 -11.78 1.21
N ASP A 50 -7.59 -11.16 0.89
CA ASP A 50 -8.10 -11.07 -0.49
C ASP A 50 -7.51 -9.85 -1.19
N ILE A 51 -7.29 -8.77 -0.43
CA ILE A 51 -6.71 -7.52 -0.90
C ILE A 51 -5.47 -7.21 -0.08
N ALA A 52 -4.35 -7.02 -0.75
CA ALA A 52 -3.07 -6.68 -0.13
C ALA A 52 -2.68 -5.25 -0.50
N VAL A 53 -2.43 -4.41 0.50
CA VAL A 53 -2.07 -3.01 0.28
C VAL A 53 -0.79 -2.69 1.04
N VAL A 54 0.14 -2.00 0.38
CA VAL A 54 1.31 -1.42 1.03
C VAL A 54 1.22 0.09 0.93
N ALA A 55 1.46 0.76 2.06
CA ALA A 55 1.59 2.20 2.14
C ALA A 55 2.99 2.52 2.63
N THR A 56 3.79 3.20 1.82
CA THR A 56 5.18 3.47 2.13
C THR A 56 5.55 4.91 1.80
N TYR A 57 6.60 5.41 2.44
CA TYR A 57 7.23 6.66 2.01
C TYR A 57 8.48 6.30 1.21
N THR A 58 9.01 7.28 0.49
CA THR A 58 10.27 7.14 -0.24
C THR A 58 11.33 7.92 0.52
N TYR A 59 12.43 7.25 0.88
CA TYR A 59 13.52 7.87 1.62
C TYR A 59 14.47 8.55 0.64
N GLY A 60 14.80 9.81 0.92
CA GLY A 60 15.77 10.55 0.11
C GLY A 60 15.44 10.51 -1.37
N ASP A 61 16.41 10.17 -2.19
CA ASP A 61 16.33 10.24 -3.64
C ASP A 61 15.92 8.89 -4.26
N GLY A 62 14.85 8.32 -3.77
CA GLY A 62 14.26 7.13 -4.37
C GLY A 62 14.55 5.82 -3.66
N GLU A 63 15.01 5.88 -2.40
CA GLU A 63 15.34 4.67 -1.66
C GLU A 63 14.15 4.14 -0.86
N LEU A 64 14.08 2.82 -0.72
CA LEU A 64 13.13 2.20 0.20
C LEU A 64 13.52 2.55 1.64
N PRO A 65 12.54 2.83 2.51
CA PRO A 65 12.84 2.97 3.94
C PRO A 65 13.50 1.71 4.48
N ASP A 66 14.54 1.87 5.30
CA ASP A 66 15.27 0.72 5.87
C ASP A 66 14.35 -0.26 6.57
N GLU A 67 13.34 0.25 7.26
CA GLU A 67 12.42 -0.56 8.06
C GLU A 67 11.54 -1.48 7.22
N ILE A 68 11.38 -1.24 5.91
CA ILE A 68 10.52 -2.04 5.05
C ILE A 68 11.30 -2.90 4.05
N VAL A 69 12.63 -2.79 4.03
CA VAL A 69 13.46 -3.54 3.08
C VAL A 69 13.28 -5.05 3.24
N ASP A 70 13.32 -5.55 4.47
CA ASP A 70 13.15 -6.99 4.72
C ASP A 70 11.76 -7.46 4.28
N PHE A 71 10.74 -6.65 4.57
CA PHE A 71 9.37 -6.96 4.14
C PHE A 71 9.29 -7.02 2.61
N TYR A 72 9.92 -6.08 1.92
CA TYR A 72 9.96 -6.05 0.45
C TYR A 72 10.61 -7.32 -0.11
N GLU A 73 11.73 -7.73 0.46
CA GLU A 73 12.45 -8.92 0.01
C GLU A 73 11.63 -10.20 0.24
N ASP A 74 10.97 -10.29 1.40
CA ASP A 74 10.12 -11.43 1.71
C ASP A 74 8.89 -11.48 0.78
N LEU A 75 8.31 -10.32 0.49
CA LEU A 75 7.17 -10.21 -0.42
C LEU A 75 7.53 -10.76 -1.82
N ALA A 76 8.72 -10.47 -2.28
CA ALA A 76 9.17 -10.89 -3.60
C ALA A 76 9.18 -12.42 -3.77
N GLY A 77 9.26 -13.16 -2.69
CA GLY A 77 9.29 -14.62 -2.71
C GLY A 77 7.91 -15.29 -2.59
N LEU A 78 6.84 -14.52 -2.49
CA LEU A 78 5.51 -15.08 -2.29
C LEU A 78 4.79 -15.36 -3.60
N ASP A 79 3.82 -16.28 -3.56
CA ASP A 79 2.87 -16.51 -4.63
C ASP A 79 1.53 -15.96 -4.21
N LEU A 80 1.13 -14.85 -4.79
CA LEU A 80 -0.11 -14.17 -4.48
C LEU A 80 -1.12 -14.25 -5.62
N ASN A 81 -1.05 -15.29 -6.43
CA ASN A 81 -2.03 -15.54 -7.48
C ASN A 81 -3.45 -15.57 -6.90
N GLY A 82 -4.37 -14.88 -7.55
CA GLY A 82 -5.76 -14.81 -7.09
C GLY A 82 -6.02 -13.68 -6.11
N LYS A 83 -5.00 -12.97 -5.67
CA LYS A 83 -5.13 -11.82 -4.78
C LYS A 83 -5.16 -10.52 -5.59
N ILE A 84 -5.77 -9.51 -5.00
CA ILE A 84 -5.79 -8.15 -5.56
C ILE A 84 -4.83 -7.30 -4.75
N TYR A 85 -4.04 -6.44 -5.40
CA TYR A 85 -3.11 -5.59 -4.66
C TYR A 85 -3.27 -4.13 -5.05
N GLY A 86 -2.81 -3.26 -4.17
CA GLY A 86 -2.68 -1.84 -4.44
C GLY A 86 -1.51 -1.27 -3.66
N VAL A 87 -0.92 -0.20 -4.15
CA VAL A 87 0.20 0.48 -3.48
C VAL A 87 -0.07 1.97 -3.44
N VAL A 88 0.14 2.54 -2.28
CA VAL A 88 0.02 3.99 -2.07
C VAL A 88 1.23 4.46 -1.28
N GLY A 89 1.44 5.76 -1.27
CA GLY A 89 2.55 6.25 -0.48
C GLY A 89 2.74 7.75 -0.55
N SER A 90 3.67 8.22 0.27
CA SER A 90 4.05 9.62 0.32
C SER A 90 5.50 9.79 -0.11
N GLY A 91 5.83 10.99 -0.55
CA GLY A 91 7.19 11.35 -0.93
C GLY A 91 7.29 12.86 -0.97
N ASP A 92 8.38 13.34 -1.58
CA ASP A 92 8.64 14.77 -1.71
C ASP A 92 9.01 15.07 -3.16
N THR A 93 8.24 15.93 -3.81
CA THR A 93 8.50 16.31 -5.20
C THR A 93 9.80 17.09 -5.37
N PHE A 94 10.43 17.49 -4.26
CA PHE A 94 11.77 18.07 -4.28
C PHE A 94 12.80 17.11 -4.89
N TYR A 95 12.59 15.79 -4.72
CA TYR A 95 13.49 14.76 -5.26
C TYR A 95 13.04 14.30 -6.64
N ASP A 96 14.00 13.99 -7.52
CA ASP A 96 13.72 13.53 -8.89
C ASP A 96 12.93 12.22 -8.91
N GLU A 97 13.18 11.35 -7.92
CA GLU A 97 12.55 10.04 -7.84
C GLU A 97 11.33 10.08 -6.90
N PHE A 98 10.36 10.94 -7.23
CA PHE A 98 9.16 11.11 -6.41
C PHE A 98 8.39 9.81 -6.24
N CYS A 99 8.21 9.38 -4.98
CA CYS A 99 7.47 8.17 -4.62
C CYS A 99 7.95 6.90 -5.33
N LYS A 100 9.24 6.79 -5.60
CA LYS A 100 9.81 5.62 -6.28
C LYS A 100 9.57 4.32 -5.50
N ALA A 101 9.53 4.38 -4.16
CA ALA A 101 9.24 3.20 -3.34
C ALA A 101 7.87 2.61 -3.68
N VAL A 102 6.89 3.45 -4.00
CA VAL A 102 5.57 2.99 -4.44
C VAL A 102 5.71 2.18 -5.74
N ASP A 103 6.47 2.68 -6.69
CA ASP A 103 6.69 1.99 -7.96
C ASP A 103 7.44 0.67 -7.77
N ASP A 104 8.39 0.63 -6.85
CA ASP A 104 9.14 -0.58 -6.54
C ASP A 104 8.21 -1.66 -6.00
N PHE A 105 7.30 -1.32 -5.08
CA PHE A 105 6.32 -2.26 -4.56
C PHE A 105 5.31 -2.69 -5.62
N ASP A 106 4.92 -1.79 -6.52
CA ASP A 106 4.03 -2.13 -7.62
C ASP A 106 4.64 -3.26 -8.48
N ARG A 107 5.91 -3.11 -8.85
CA ARG A 107 6.63 -4.13 -9.61
C ARG A 107 6.78 -5.43 -8.81
N CYS A 108 7.04 -5.31 -7.52
CA CYS A 108 7.20 -6.45 -6.64
C CYS A 108 5.91 -7.28 -6.56
N PHE A 109 4.78 -6.63 -6.33
CA PHE A 109 3.49 -7.32 -6.31
C PHE A 109 3.15 -7.97 -7.65
N ALA A 110 3.41 -7.27 -8.75
CA ALA A 110 3.14 -7.83 -10.08
C ALA A 110 3.90 -9.14 -10.28
N ALA A 111 5.14 -9.21 -9.79
CA ALA A 111 5.97 -10.41 -9.90
C ALA A 111 5.44 -11.58 -9.06
N THR A 112 4.62 -11.31 -8.02
CA THR A 112 4.01 -12.36 -7.19
C THR A 112 2.81 -13.02 -7.86
N GLY A 113 2.34 -12.50 -8.99
CA GLY A 113 1.14 -13.00 -9.65
C GLY A 113 -0.15 -12.34 -9.20
N ALA A 114 -0.10 -11.42 -8.24
CA ALA A 114 -1.29 -10.70 -7.81
C ALA A 114 -1.77 -9.75 -8.91
N GLU A 115 -3.07 -9.50 -8.94
CA GLU A 115 -3.66 -8.59 -9.93
C GLU A 115 -3.72 -7.17 -9.36
N LYS A 116 -3.27 -6.19 -10.14
CA LYS A 116 -3.35 -4.78 -9.75
C LYS A 116 -4.79 -4.33 -9.77
N GLY A 117 -5.30 -3.86 -8.64
CA GLY A 117 -6.70 -3.49 -8.50
C GLY A 117 -6.99 -2.02 -8.76
N SER A 118 -5.99 -1.17 -8.65
CA SER A 118 -6.13 0.27 -8.86
C SER A 118 -4.79 0.89 -9.17
N GLU A 119 -4.78 2.05 -9.82
CA GLU A 119 -3.56 2.82 -10.02
C GLU A 119 -2.98 3.23 -8.67
N CYS A 120 -1.65 3.30 -8.59
CA CYS A 120 -0.97 3.74 -7.38
C CYS A 120 -1.34 5.19 -7.07
N VAL A 121 -1.46 5.51 -5.79
CA VAL A 121 -1.68 6.90 -5.35
C VAL A 121 -0.41 7.42 -4.70
N LYS A 122 0.10 8.52 -5.20
CA LYS A 122 1.32 9.16 -4.71
C LYS A 122 0.96 10.52 -4.12
N VAL A 123 1.31 10.72 -2.86
CA VAL A 123 0.99 11.95 -2.12
C VAL A 123 2.27 12.73 -1.89
N ASP A 124 2.24 14.03 -2.19
CA ASP A 124 3.36 14.92 -1.95
C ASP A 124 3.28 15.46 -0.51
N LEU A 125 4.18 15.01 0.33
CA LEU A 125 4.28 15.36 1.75
C LEU A 125 3.03 14.93 2.51
N SER A 126 2.15 15.86 2.91
CA SER A 126 0.97 15.53 3.70
C SER A 126 -0.30 15.50 2.85
N VAL A 127 -1.28 14.72 3.32
CA VAL A 127 -2.54 14.50 2.62
C VAL A 127 -3.37 15.80 2.57
N GLU A 128 -3.88 16.10 1.38
CA GLU A 128 -4.83 17.21 1.17
C GLU A 128 -6.16 16.65 0.66
N ASP A 129 -7.19 17.51 0.52
CA ASP A 129 -8.53 17.07 0.14
C ASP A 129 -8.55 16.27 -1.17
N GLU A 130 -7.77 16.69 -2.18
CA GLU A 130 -7.66 15.97 -3.44
C GLU A 130 -7.10 14.57 -3.26
N ASP A 131 -6.16 14.43 -2.35
CA ASP A 131 -5.54 13.14 -2.05
C ASP A 131 -6.52 12.20 -1.37
N ILE A 132 -7.36 12.73 -0.48
CA ILE A 132 -8.39 11.95 0.19
C ILE A 132 -9.35 11.35 -0.84
N GLU A 133 -9.78 12.14 -1.82
CA GLU A 133 -10.67 11.65 -2.87
C GLU A 133 -10.01 10.52 -3.67
N LYS A 134 -8.73 10.66 -4.01
CA LYS A 134 -7.99 9.65 -4.75
C LYS A 134 -7.82 8.37 -3.94
N LEU A 135 -7.55 8.49 -2.65
CA LEU A 135 -7.39 7.34 -1.77
C LEU A 135 -8.71 6.60 -1.58
N GLU A 136 -9.81 7.31 -1.48
CA GLU A 136 -11.12 6.70 -1.39
C GLU A 136 -11.50 5.97 -2.67
N ALA A 137 -11.23 6.58 -3.84
CA ALA A 137 -11.46 5.94 -5.13
C ALA A 137 -10.58 4.69 -5.30
N PHE A 138 -9.33 4.76 -4.81
CA PHE A 138 -8.42 3.63 -4.80
C PHE A 138 -9.03 2.44 -4.05
N ALA A 139 -9.55 2.67 -2.85
CA ALA A 139 -10.15 1.62 -2.05
C ALA A 139 -11.40 1.04 -2.75
N GLU A 140 -12.22 1.90 -3.32
CA GLU A 140 -13.42 1.46 -4.06
C GLU A 140 -13.07 0.56 -5.23
N GLU A 141 -12.04 0.90 -6.00
CA GLU A 141 -11.59 0.09 -7.13
C GLU A 141 -11.06 -1.27 -6.69
N LEU A 142 -10.30 -1.32 -5.60
CA LEU A 142 -9.79 -2.58 -5.06
C LEU A 142 -10.93 -3.51 -4.65
N VAL A 143 -11.95 -2.98 -3.98
CA VAL A 143 -13.09 -3.77 -3.56
C VAL A 143 -13.88 -4.27 -4.76
N ALA A 144 -14.06 -3.42 -5.77
CA ALA A 144 -14.77 -3.81 -7.00
C ALA A 144 -14.06 -4.96 -7.72
N LYS A 145 -12.74 -4.96 -7.73
CA LYS A 145 -11.94 -6.03 -8.35
C LYS A 145 -12.00 -7.34 -7.56
N ALA A 146 -12.12 -7.25 -6.24
CA ALA A 146 -12.12 -8.42 -5.38
C ALA A 146 -13.47 -9.14 -5.35
N ASN A 147 -14.52 -8.48 -5.79
CA ASN A 147 -15.89 -9.04 -5.77
C ASN A 147 -16.35 -9.57 -7.13
#